data_244a36e2b9db0847aba7da43ff510610
#
_entry.id   244a36e2b9db0847aba7da43ff510610
#
_cell.length_a   1.000
_cell.length_b   1.000
_cell.length_c   1.000
_cell.angle_alpha   90.00
_cell.angle_beta   90.00
_cell.angle_gamma   90.00
#
_symmetry.space_group_name_H-M   'P 1'
#
loop_
_entity.id
_entity.type
_entity.pdbx_description
1 polymer ?
#
loop_
_entity_poly.entity_id
_entity_poly.type
_entity_poly.pdbx_seq_one_letter_code
_entity_poly.pdbx_strand_id
1 'polypeptide(L)'
;MMLPDFDATVCAIADTVANREQRPDDTARQASAFVLESFAGLPAYLRPPLRAATLMFDAWPLIGQRAYFHDLPPEKRQRLIEAWERSSLGPARMLMTFYVSLSLFGLWPDGARND
;
A
#
# COMPACT_ATOMS: atom_id res chain seq x y z
N MET A 1 16.64 -1.80 -16.33
CA MET A 1 16.80 -2.37 -14.97
C MET A 1 15.60 -2.00 -14.12
N MET A 2 15.00 -3.00 -13.49
CA MET A 2 13.84 -2.74 -12.63
C MET A 2 14.31 -2.41 -11.21
N LEU A 3 13.69 -1.39 -10.63
CA LEU A 3 14.00 -0.94 -9.28
C LEU A 3 12.71 -0.86 -8.48
N PRO A 4 12.78 -0.95 -7.15
CA PRO A 4 11.61 -0.67 -6.34
C PRO A 4 11.08 0.72 -6.64
N ASP A 5 9.76 0.85 -6.68
CA ASP A 5 9.11 2.10 -7.04
C ASP A 5 8.10 2.45 -5.96
N PHE A 6 8.30 3.56 -5.27
CA PHE A 6 7.44 3.97 -4.17
C PHE A 6 6.01 4.24 -4.63
N ASP A 7 5.86 5.07 -5.67
CA ASP A 7 4.52 5.42 -6.15
C ASP A 7 3.78 4.21 -6.69
N ALA A 8 4.47 3.37 -7.46
CA ALA A 8 3.87 2.16 -8.01
C ALA A 8 3.45 1.21 -6.89
N THR A 9 4.26 1.11 -5.82
CA THR A 9 3.95 0.26 -4.69
C THR A 9 2.71 0.75 -3.96
N VAL A 10 2.63 2.06 -3.71
CA VAL A 10 1.47 2.65 -3.04
C VAL A 10 0.22 2.42 -3.88
N CYS A 11 0.31 2.66 -5.17
CA CYS A 11 -0.82 2.43 -6.07
C CYS A 11 -1.24 0.96 -6.08
N ALA A 12 -0.28 0.04 -6.07
CA ALA A 12 -0.57 -1.38 -6.05
C ALA A 12 -1.25 -1.80 -4.74
N ILE A 13 -0.83 -1.23 -3.61
CA ILE A 13 -1.48 -1.51 -2.33
C ILE A 13 -2.91 -1.00 -2.34
N ALA A 14 -3.12 0.24 -2.78
CA ALA A 14 -4.46 0.82 -2.84
C ALA A 14 -5.36 0.03 -3.79
N ASP A 15 -4.82 -0.40 -4.92
CA ASP A 15 -5.56 -1.19 -5.89
C ASP A 15 -5.97 -2.54 -5.29
N THR A 16 -5.06 -3.17 -4.54
CA THR A 16 -5.36 -4.45 -3.89
C THR A 16 -6.46 -4.29 -2.84
N VAL A 17 -6.41 -3.20 -2.06
CA VAL A 17 -7.45 -2.93 -1.07
C VAL A 17 -8.78 -2.66 -1.77
N ALA A 18 -8.77 -1.90 -2.87
CA ALA A 18 -10.00 -1.64 -3.62
C ALA A 18 -10.60 -2.92 -4.16
N ASN A 19 -9.78 -3.82 -4.70
CA ASN A 19 -10.26 -5.11 -5.19
C ASN A 19 -10.85 -5.96 -4.07
N ARG A 20 -10.22 -5.93 -2.91
CA ARG A 20 -10.68 -6.66 -1.73
C ARG A 20 -12.06 -6.16 -1.29
N GLU A 21 -12.29 -4.84 -1.44
CA GLU A 21 -13.54 -4.21 -1.09
C GLU A 21 -14.51 -4.13 -2.27
N GLN A 22 -14.14 -4.72 -3.40
CA GLN A 22 -14.96 -4.75 -4.61
C GLN A 22 -15.34 -3.36 -5.12
N ARG A 23 -14.37 -2.42 -5.06
CA ARG A 23 -14.59 -1.05 -5.53
C ARG A 23 -14.08 -0.89 -6.97
N PRO A 24 -14.67 0.01 -7.76
CA PRO A 24 -14.25 0.21 -9.15
C PRO A 24 -12.88 0.89 -9.25
N ASP A 25 -12.28 0.78 -10.43
CA ASP A 25 -10.93 1.29 -10.70
C ASP A 25 -10.79 2.78 -10.42
N ASP A 26 -11.83 3.57 -10.70
CA ASP A 26 -11.81 5.00 -10.43
C ASP A 26 -11.62 5.28 -8.95
N THR A 27 -12.27 4.47 -8.12
CA THR A 27 -12.15 4.60 -6.67
C THR A 27 -10.75 4.20 -6.22
N ALA A 28 -10.16 3.19 -6.86
CA ALA A 28 -8.78 2.79 -6.56
C ALA A 28 -7.80 3.92 -6.83
N ARG A 29 -8.00 4.65 -7.92
CA ARG A 29 -7.14 5.79 -8.24
C ARG A 29 -7.30 6.91 -7.21
N GLN A 30 -8.53 7.16 -6.76
CA GLN A 30 -8.77 8.14 -5.70
C GLN A 30 -8.06 7.73 -4.41
N ALA A 31 -8.11 6.45 -4.08
CA ALA A 31 -7.45 5.94 -2.89
C ALA A 31 -5.94 6.10 -2.98
N SER A 32 -5.36 5.80 -4.15
CA SER A 32 -3.92 5.98 -4.37
C SER A 32 -3.51 7.42 -4.18
N ALA A 33 -4.27 8.35 -4.77
CA ALA A 33 -3.97 9.78 -4.64
C ALA A 33 -4.05 10.23 -3.19
N PHE A 34 -5.07 9.75 -2.47
CA PHE A 34 -5.24 10.09 -1.06
C PHE A 34 -4.06 9.60 -0.22
N VAL A 35 -3.61 8.37 -0.46
CA VAL A 35 -2.48 7.81 0.29
C VAL A 35 -1.21 8.59 0.01
N LEU A 36 -0.95 8.92 -1.26
CA LEU A 36 0.24 9.68 -1.64
C LEU A 36 0.22 11.08 -1.02
N GLU A 37 -0.93 11.74 -1.02
CA GLU A 37 -1.08 13.05 -0.38
C GLU A 37 -0.87 12.96 1.12
N SER A 38 -1.42 11.92 1.75
CA SER A 38 -1.27 11.73 3.18
C SER A 38 0.20 11.51 3.55
N PHE A 39 0.91 10.74 2.74
CA PHE A 39 2.34 10.52 2.94
C PHE A 39 3.10 11.84 2.83
N ALA A 40 2.80 12.63 1.80
CA ALA A 40 3.47 13.91 1.59
C ALA A 40 3.23 14.89 2.74
N GLY A 41 2.12 14.76 3.44
CA GLY A 41 1.79 15.60 4.59
C GLY A 41 2.43 15.18 5.90
N LEU A 42 3.14 14.06 5.92
CA LEU A 42 3.80 13.61 7.14
C LEU A 42 4.99 14.50 7.49
N PRO A 43 5.35 14.56 8.78
CA PRO A 43 6.58 15.27 9.17
C PRO A 43 7.79 14.75 8.40
N ALA A 44 8.72 15.67 8.09
CA ALA A 44 9.86 15.33 7.25
C ALA A 44 10.70 14.18 7.81
N TYR A 45 10.78 14.04 9.13
CA TYR A 45 11.61 13.01 9.73
C TYR A 45 10.98 11.61 9.63
N LEU A 46 9.67 11.51 9.35
CA LEU A 46 9.00 10.22 9.19
C LEU A 46 9.02 9.72 7.77
N ARG A 47 9.12 10.61 6.79
CA ARG A 47 9.03 10.20 5.39
C ARG A 47 10.17 9.29 4.92
N PRO A 48 11.46 9.59 5.21
CA PRO A 48 12.53 8.69 4.75
C PRO A 48 12.42 7.26 5.27
N PRO A 49 12.21 7.03 6.58
CA PRO A 49 12.11 5.64 7.06
C PRO A 49 10.89 4.92 6.51
N LEU A 50 9.75 5.62 6.34
CA LEU A 50 8.57 4.99 5.76
C LEU A 50 8.77 4.67 4.29
N ARG A 51 9.43 5.57 3.56
CA ARG A 51 9.75 5.33 2.16
C ARG A 51 10.67 4.11 2.02
N ALA A 52 11.70 4.04 2.87
CA ALA A 52 12.62 2.91 2.85
C ALA A 52 11.89 1.59 3.15
N ALA A 53 11.02 1.59 4.14
CA ALA A 53 10.24 0.41 4.49
C ALA A 53 9.30 -0.01 3.36
N THR A 54 8.70 0.97 2.69
CA THR A 54 7.81 0.70 1.56
C THR A 54 8.58 0.08 0.39
N LEU A 55 9.77 0.61 0.12
CA LEU A 55 10.61 0.05 -0.95
C LEU A 55 11.09 -1.35 -0.61
N MET A 56 11.37 -1.60 0.66
CA MET A 56 11.71 -2.95 1.11
C MET A 56 10.54 -3.91 0.91
N PHE A 57 9.34 -3.47 1.22
CA PHE A 57 8.14 -4.27 0.98
C PHE A 57 7.98 -4.58 -0.51
N ASP A 58 8.20 -3.59 -1.37
CA ASP A 58 8.08 -3.78 -2.82
C ASP A 58 9.11 -4.78 -3.34
N ALA A 59 10.31 -4.75 -2.78
CA ALA A 59 11.38 -5.64 -3.22
C ALA A 59 11.32 -7.02 -2.57
N TRP A 60 10.53 -7.19 -1.50
CA TRP A 60 10.47 -8.43 -0.76
C TRP A 60 10.17 -9.67 -1.62
N PRO A 61 9.20 -9.62 -2.57
CA PRO A 61 8.91 -10.78 -3.40
C PRO A 61 10.03 -11.20 -4.34
N LEU A 62 11.05 -10.37 -4.55
CA LEU A 62 12.18 -10.77 -5.39
C LEU A 62 12.84 -12.04 -4.89
N ILE A 63 12.82 -12.28 -3.59
CA ILE A 63 13.47 -13.44 -2.98
C ILE A 63 12.84 -14.74 -3.47
N GLY A 64 11.52 -14.81 -3.53
CA GLY A 64 10.83 -16.04 -3.91
C GLY A 64 10.12 -15.99 -5.24
N GLN A 65 9.61 -14.83 -5.63
CA GLN A 65 8.78 -14.67 -6.81
C GLN A 65 9.53 -14.04 -7.98
N ARG A 66 10.71 -13.52 -7.75
CA ARG A 66 11.54 -12.82 -8.75
C ARG A 66 10.82 -11.65 -9.39
N ALA A 67 9.97 -10.98 -8.62
CA ALA A 67 9.22 -9.83 -9.09
C ALA A 67 8.99 -8.87 -7.93
N TYR A 68 8.87 -7.58 -8.24
CA TYR A 68 8.50 -6.59 -7.24
C TYR A 68 7.01 -6.72 -6.94
N PHE A 69 6.61 -6.25 -5.73
CA PHE A 69 5.21 -6.30 -5.32
C PHE A 69 4.30 -5.64 -6.37
N HIS A 70 4.69 -4.47 -6.88
CA HIS A 70 3.85 -3.75 -7.83
C HIS A 70 3.71 -4.47 -9.18
N ASP A 71 4.52 -5.50 -9.42
CA ASP A 71 4.42 -6.33 -10.63
C ASP A 71 3.71 -7.66 -10.40
N LEU A 72 3.35 -7.97 -9.16
CA LEU A 72 2.68 -9.23 -8.86
C LEU A 72 1.23 -9.23 -9.32
N PRO A 73 0.68 -10.41 -9.68
CA PRO A 73 -0.75 -10.54 -9.94
C PRO A 73 -1.58 -10.21 -8.69
N PRO A 74 -2.85 -9.81 -8.86
CA PRO A 74 -3.69 -9.39 -7.73
C PRO A 74 -3.78 -10.39 -6.58
N GLU A 75 -3.87 -11.68 -6.88
CA GLU A 75 -3.99 -12.70 -5.83
C GLU A 75 -2.73 -12.75 -4.97
N LYS A 76 -1.57 -12.64 -5.60
CA LYS A 76 -0.29 -12.67 -4.87
C LYS A 76 -0.08 -11.40 -4.07
N ARG A 77 -0.52 -10.26 -4.61
CA ARG A 77 -0.47 -9.00 -3.87
C ARG A 77 -1.28 -9.10 -2.59
N GLN A 78 -2.49 -9.63 -2.69
CA GLN A 78 -3.38 -9.76 -1.53
C GLN A 78 -2.77 -10.68 -0.49
N ARG A 79 -2.18 -11.80 -0.91
CA ARG A 79 -1.55 -12.73 0.01
C ARG A 79 -0.39 -12.10 0.76
N LEU A 80 0.42 -11.31 0.07
CA LEU A 80 1.56 -10.67 0.70
C LEU A 80 1.09 -9.61 1.71
N ILE A 81 0.10 -8.82 1.35
CA ILE A 81 -0.46 -7.84 2.28
C ILE A 81 -0.99 -8.53 3.53
N GLU A 82 -1.75 -9.60 3.35
CA GLU A 82 -2.29 -10.34 4.48
C GLU A 82 -1.20 -10.94 5.36
N ALA A 83 -0.14 -11.45 4.72
CA ALA A 83 0.98 -12.02 5.47
C ALA A 83 1.66 -10.97 6.32
N TRP A 84 1.83 -9.76 5.79
CA TRP A 84 2.45 -8.67 6.54
C TRP A 84 1.52 -8.11 7.62
N GLU A 85 0.21 -8.10 7.34
CA GLU A 85 -0.77 -7.69 8.36
C GLU A 85 -0.74 -8.61 9.58
N ARG A 86 -0.43 -9.89 9.36
CA ARG A 86 -0.39 -10.89 10.43
C ARG A 86 1.02 -11.18 10.91
N SER A 87 2.00 -10.42 10.46
CA SER A 87 3.39 -10.64 10.83
C SER A 87 3.60 -10.48 12.33
N SER A 88 4.48 -11.28 12.89
CA SER A 88 4.89 -11.12 14.28
C SER A 88 5.83 -9.92 14.45
N LEU A 89 6.37 -9.39 13.35
CA LEU A 89 7.22 -8.21 13.40
C LEU A 89 6.36 -6.97 13.46
N GLY A 90 6.48 -6.19 14.55
CA GLY A 90 5.70 -4.98 14.74
C GLY A 90 5.79 -3.99 13.60
N PRO A 91 7.01 -3.66 13.12
CA PRO A 91 7.13 -2.71 12.01
C PRO A 91 6.41 -3.14 10.74
N ALA A 92 6.42 -4.46 10.42
CA ALA A 92 5.72 -4.95 9.24
C ALA A 92 4.21 -4.78 9.38
N ARG A 93 3.65 -5.12 10.55
CA ARG A 93 2.23 -4.92 10.80
C ARG A 93 1.85 -3.46 10.74
N MET A 94 2.68 -2.60 11.33
CA MET A 94 2.40 -1.17 11.37
C MET A 94 2.40 -0.56 9.96
N LEU A 95 3.34 -0.98 9.12
CA LEU A 95 3.39 -0.50 7.74
C LEU A 95 2.12 -0.85 6.99
N MET A 96 1.68 -2.09 7.09
CA MET A 96 0.46 -2.51 6.40
C MET A 96 -0.78 -1.85 6.98
N THR A 97 -0.86 -1.73 8.29
CA THR A 97 -1.98 -1.03 8.93
C THR A 97 -2.07 0.41 8.44
N PHE A 98 -0.92 1.08 8.34
CA PHE A 98 -0.86 2.45 7.84
C PHE A 98 -1.45 2.55 6.43
N TYR A 99 -0.94 1.74 5.50
CA TYR A 99 -1.36 1.83 4.11
C TYR A 99 -2.78 1.32 3.88
N VAL A 100 -3.15 0.22 4.52
CA VAL A 100 -4.49 -0.33 4.36
C VAL A 100 -5.52 0.65 4.93
N SER A 101 -5.25 1.22 6.08
CA SER A 101 -6.16 2.20 6.70
C SER A 101 -6.33 3.43 5.82
N LEU A 102 -5.23 3.98 5.31
CA LEU A 102 -5.30 5.15 4.43
C LEU A 102 -6.03 4.82 3.13
N SER A 103 -5.79 3.63 2.58
CA SER A 103 -6.47 3.21 1.36
C SER A 103 -7.97 3.10 1.58
N LEU A 104 -8.38 2.55 2.71
CA LEU A 104 -9.80 2.45 3.05
C LEU A 104 -10.43 3.82 3.20
N PHE A 105 -9.74 4.76 3.84
CA PHE A 105 -10.24 6.13 3.92
C PHE A 105 -10.38 6.76 2.54
N GLY A 106 -9.43 6.50 1.66
CA GLY A 106 -9.48 7.04 0.31
C GLY A 106 -10.60 6.44 -0.54
N LEU A 107 -11.01 5.20 -0.24
CA LEU A 107 -12.10 4.56 -0.97
C LEU A 107 -13.46 5.16 -0.65
N TRP A 108 -13.63 5.68 0.56
CA TRP A 108 -14.90 6.24 1.00
C TRP A 108 -14.72 7.65 1.58
N PRO A 109 -14.21 8.59 0.76
CA PRO A 109 -13.98 9.94 1.28
C PRO A 109 -15.27 10.64 1.71
N ASP A 110 -16.36 10.40 0.99
CA ASP A 110 -17.65 10.98 1.34
C ASP A 110 -18.22 10.36 2.60
N GLY A 111 -18.03 9.05 2.77
CA GLY A 111 -18.44 8.34 3.96
C GLY A 111 -17.74 8.86 5.20
N ALA A 112 -16.44 9.19 5.06
CA ALA A 112 -15.65 9.71 6.17
C ALA A 112 -16.16 11.07 6.66
N ARG A 113 -16.80 11.83 5.78
CA ARG A 113 -17.33 13.14 6.13
C ARG A 113 -18.81 13.12 6.47
N ASN A 114 -19.43 12.01 6.20
CA ASN A 114 -20.88 11.91 6.24
C ASN A 114 -21.35 11.46 7.63
N ASP A 115 -21.10 12.24 8.60
CA ASP A 115 -21.43 11.84 9.98
C ASP A 115 -22.48 12.67 10.62
#